data_430ba0ca5fbd55aa6bf5118ea5cf2b27
#
_entry.id   430ba0ca5fbd55aa6bf5118ea5cf2b27
#
_cell.length_a   1.000
_cell.length_b   1.000
_cell.length_c   1.000
_cell.angle_alpha   90.00
_cell.angle_beta   90.00
_cell.angle_gamma   90.00
#
_symmetry.space_group_name_H-M   'P 1'
#
loop_
_entity.id
_entity.type
_entity.pdbx_description
1 polymer ?
#
loop_
_entity_poly.entity_id
_entity_poly.type
_entity_poly.pdbx_seq_one_letter_code
_entity_poly.pdbx_strand_id
1 'polypeptide(L)'
;MVTVVLASAMLYSFNEYTGIFKAVRSLKISIEDFEFSILDPTSAMATTTLTVNNTSPYEFLAEGIQQRIDMNGIYYIGTSWKEGITNSNPYRIAPDSCSNISLTFNLDLEILGTSNPELVELLFDSSVEKTWQVAIFAFMEGPLLGQFRMTTARDISTL
;
A
#
# COMPACT_ATOMS: atom_id res chain seq x y z
N MET A 1 2.77 -39.38 31.35
CA MET A 1 2.23 -38.01 31.59
C MET A 1 2.94 -36.93 30.79
N VAL A 2 4.27 -36.89 30.75
CA VAL A 2 5.05 -35.88 29.97
C VAL A 2 4.75 -35.92 28.48
N THR A 3 4.57 -37.08 27.86
CA THR A 3 4.32 -37.25 26.41
C THR A 3 2.97 -36.66 25.97
N VAL A 4 1.95 -36.73 26.81
CA VAL A 4 0.60 -36.17 26.53
C VAL A 4 0.64 -34.65 26.60
N VAL A 5 1.38 -34.07 27.54
CA VAL A 5 1.55 -32.62 27.68
C VAL A 5 2.32 -32.04 26.46
N LEU A 6 3.38 -32.73 26.03
CA LEU A 6 4.15 -32.31 24.83
C LEU A 6 3.30 -32.40 23.54
N ALA A 7 2.52 -33.47 23.37
CA ALA A 7 1.63 -33.61 22.22
C ALA A 7 0.54 -32.53 22.22
N SER A 8 -0.04 -32.22 23.37
CA SER A 8 -1.05 -31.16 23.51
C SER A 8 -0.45 -29.77 23.21
N ALA A 9 0.77 -29.49 23.69
CA ALA A 9 1.47 -28.23 23.42
C ALA A 9 1.83 -28.08 21.93
N MET A 10 2.27 -29.17 21.27
CA MET A 10 2.54 -29.17 19.83
C MET A 10 1.28 -28.94 19.00
N LEU A 11 0.18 -29.59 19.33
CA LEU A 11 -1.11 -29.41 18.66
C LEU A 11 -1.64 -27.98 18.83
N TYR A 12 -1.51 -27.43 20.04
CA TYR A 12 -1.90 -26.04 20.30
C TYR A 12 -1.06 -25.07 19.46
N SER A 13 0.27 -25.19 19.49
CA SER A 13 1.18 -24.35 18.70
C SER A 13 0.92 -24.48 17.21
N PHE A 14 0.64 -25.68 16.69
CA PHE A 14 0.31 -25.90 15.29
C PHE A 14 -1.03 -25.24 14.90
N ASN A 15 -2.01 -25.31 15.77
CA ASN A 15 -3.33 -24.69 15.55
C ASN A 15 -3.23 -23.16 15.55
N GLU A 16 -2.48 -22.57 16.48
CA GLU A 16 -2.16 -21.15 16.53
C GLU A 16 -1.45 -20.71 15.22
N TYR A 17 -0.42 -21.45 14.80
CA TYR A 17 0.34 -21.15 13.60
C TYR A 17 -0.56 -21.16 12.34
N THR A 18 -1.41 -22.18 12.21
CA THR A 18 -2.36 -22.27 11.08
C THR A 18 -3.41 -21.16 11.13
N GLY A 19 -3.84 -20.75 12.33
CA GLY A 19 -4.73 -19.61 12.53
C GLY A 19 -4.14 -18.31 12.01
N ILE A 20 -2.87 -18.05 12.32
CA ILE A 20 -2.15 -16.84 11.87
C ILE A 20 -1.94 -16.83 10.37
N PHE A 21 -1.57 -17.95 9.75
CA PHE A 21 -1.47 -18.03 8.28
C PHE A 21 -2.81 -17.73 7.59
N LYS A 22 -3.92 -18.22 8.14
CA LYS A 22 -5.25 -17.88 7.66
C LYS A 22 -5.55 -16.40 7.84
N ALA A 23 -5.14 -15.81 8.96
CA ALA A 23 -5.32 -14.40 9.24
C ALA A 23 -4.59 -13.50 8.24
N VAL A 24 -3.32 -13.80 7.90
CA VAL A 24 -2.59 -13.04 6.86
C VAL A 24 -3.28 -13.14 5.50
N ARG A 25 -3.84 -14.30 5.16
CA ARG A 25 -4.61 -14.46 3.92
C ARG A 25 -5.94 -13.70 3.92
N SER A 26 -6.49 -13.43 5.09
CA SER A 26 -7.73 -12.66 5.25
C SER A 26 -7.50 -11.16 5.30
N LEU A 27 -6.24 -10.71 5.54
CA LEU A 27 -5.86 -9.32 5.44
C LEU A 27 -5.76 -8.93 3.97
N LYS A 28 -6.50 -7.91 3.57
CA LYS A 28 -6.53 -7.41 2.19
C LYS A 28 -6.24 -5.92 2.17
N ILE A 29 -5.42 -5.52 1.21
CA ILE A 29 -5.18 -4.12 0.88
C ILE A 29 -5.60 -3.94 -0.57
N SER A 30 -6.46 -2.99 -0.85
CA SER A 30 -6.92 -2.63 -2.18
C SER A 30 -6.84 -1.14 -2.41
N ILE A 31 -6.59 -0.75 -3.65
CA ILE A 31 -6.66 0.64 -4.09
C ILE A 31 -8.13 0.90 -4.43
N GLU A 32 -8.76 1.78 -3.65
CA GLU A 32 -10.15 2.16 -3.84
C GLU A 32 -10.27 3.26 -4.89
N ASP A 33 -9.44 4.29 -4.73
CA ASP A 33 -9.48 5.47 -5.59
C ASP A 33 -8.07 6.02 -5.84
N PHE A 34 -7.93 6.71 -6.98
CA PHE A 34 -6.73 7.44 -7.35
C PHE A 34 -7.12 8.71 -8.10
N GLU A 35 -6.62 9.83 -7.65
CA GLU A 35 -6.80 11.13 -8.27
C GLU A 35 -5.43 11.76 -8.57
N PHE A 36 -5.28 12.31 -9.79
CA PHE A 36 -4.13 13.11 -10.18
C PHE A 36 -4.60 14.50 -10.56
N SER A 37 -4.03 15.53 -9.96
CA SER A 37 -4.41 16.92 -10.17
C SER A 37 -3.17 17.77 -10.41
N ILE A 38 -3.18 18.57 -11.49
CA ILE A 38 -2.21 19.64 -11.72
C ILE A 38 -2.69 20.84 -10.91
N LEU A 39 -1.89 21.29 -9.95
CA LEU A 39 -2.24 22.40 -9.07
C LEU A 39 -1.88 23.75 -9.70
N ASP A 40 -0.73 23.80 -10.36
CA ASP A 40 -0.19 24.94 -11.08
C ASP A 40 0.85 24.48 -12.11
N PRO A 41 1.44 25.38 -12.96
CA PRO A 41 2.42 24.97 -13.96
C PRO A 41 3.68 24.28 -13.44
N THR A 42 3.97 24.40 -12.15
CA THR A 42 5.18 23.87 -11.51
C THR A 42 4.90 22.71 -10.54
N SER A 43 3.65 22.45 -10.22
CA SER A 43 3.29 21.46 -9.21
C SER A 43 2.06 20.63 -9.57
N ALA A 44 2.11 19.35 -9.20
CA ALA A 44 0.99 18.42 -9.29
C ALA A 44 0.89 17.57 -8.02
N MET A 45 -0.27 16.98 -7.80
CA MET A 45 -0.55 16.12 -6.66
C MET A 45 -1.24 14.85 -7.11
N ALA A 46 -0.79 13.73 -6.59
CA ALA A 46 -1.48 12.46 -6.72
C ALA A 46 -1.98 12.02 -5.34
N THR A 47 -3.24 11.62 -5.26
CA THR A 47 -3.86 11.09 -4.04
C THR A 47 -4.35 9.67 -4.32
N THR A 48 -3.95 8.73 -3.47
CA THR A 48 -4.40 7.34 -3.52
C THR A 48 -5.13 6.99 -2.24
N THR A 49 -6.35 6.51 -2.35
CA THR A 49 -7.12 5.99 -1.23
C THR A 49 -7.03 4.47 -1.21
N LEU A 50 -6.59 3.92 -0.10
CA LEU A 50 -6.49 2.49 0.15
C LEU A 50 -7.59 2.05 1.09
N THR A 51 -8.17 0.89 0.82
CA THR A 51 -8.98 0.14 1.78
C THR A 51 -8.15 -1.00 2.34
N VAL A 52 -8.03 -1.03 3.67
CA VAL A 52 -7.40 -2.12 4.41
C VAL A 52 -8.47 -2.87 5.17
N ASN A 53 -8.69 -4.12 4.80
CA ASN A 53 -9.70 -4.99 5.40
C ASN A 53 -9.03 -6.15 6.12
N ASN A 54 -9.24 -6.23 7.43
CA ASN A 54 -8.79 -7.30 8.30
C ASN A 54 -10.00 -8.06 8.84
N THR A 55 -10.30 -9.20 8.26
CA THR A 55 -11.40 -10.08 8.72
C THR A 55 -10.93 -11.17 9.66
N SER A 56 -9.77 -11.00 10.27
CA SER A 56 -9.21 -11.94 11.25
C SER A 56 -9.37 -11.45 12.68
N PRO A 57 -9.28 -12.33 13.67
CA PRO A 57 -9.29 -11.95 15.08
C PRO A 57 -7.96 -11.38 15.58
N TYR A 58 -6.97 -11.18 14.71
CA TYR A 58 -5.64 -10.71 15.08
C TYR A 58 -5.42 -9.26 14.65
N GLU A 59 -4.71 -8.50 15.49
CA GLU A 59 -4.20 -7.17 15.13
C GLU A 59 -2.97 -7.31 14.24
N PHE A 60 -2.84 -6.42 13.24
CA PHE A 60 -1.63 -6.24 12.44
C PHE A 60 -1.13 -4.80 12.58
N LEU A 61 0.18 -4.63 12.40
CA LEU A 61 0.82 -3.32 12.41
C LEU A 61 1.37 -3.03 11.02
N ALA A 62 1.03 -1.89 10.45
CA ALA A 62 1.70 -1.38 9.25
C ALA A 62 2.82 -0.46 9.70
N GLU A 63 4.07 -0.87 9.49
CA GLU A 63 5.28 -0.13 9.85
C GLU A 63 5.71 0.86 8.78
N GLY A 64 5.18 0.71 7.58
CA GLY A 64 5.39 1.61 6.46
C GLY A 64 4.47 1.27 5.30
N ILE A 65 3.97 2.30 4.63
CA ILE A 65 3.18 2.15 3.40
C ILE A 65 3.82 3.05 2.35
N GLN A 66 4.24 2.45 1.25
CA GLN A 66 4.85 3.12 0.12
C GLN A 66 3.94 3.00 -1.09
N GLN A 67 3.80 4.08 -1.85
CA GLN A 67 3.19 4.03 -3.18
C GLN A 67 4.25 4.30 -4.24
N ARG A 68 4.06 3.68 -5.39
CA ARG A 68 4.77 3.96 -6.63
C ARG A 68 3.74 4.26 -7.71
N ILE A 69 3.99 5.29 -8.51
CA ILE A 69 3.13 5.72 -9.60
C ILE A 69 3.94 5.69 -10.89
N ASP A 70 3.42 4.97 -11.88
CA ASP A 70 3.91 4.94 -13.26
C ASP A 70 2.78 5.40 -14.19
N MET A 71 3.11 6.00 -15.33
CA MET A 71 2.15 6.45 -16.36
C MET A 71 2.43 5.77 -17.69
N ASN A 72 1.36 5.31 -18.35
CA ASN A 72 1.37 4.62 -19.65
C ASN A 72 2.32 3.41 -19.69
N GLY A 73 2.64 2.79 -18.54
CA GLY A 73 3.54 1.65 -18.42
C GLY A 73 5.01 1.95 -18.77
N ILE A 74 5.36 3.20 -19.01
CA ILE A 74 6.70 3.62 -19.52
C ILE A 74 7.32 4.65 -18.57
N TYR A 75 6.52 5.61 -18.11
CA TYR A 75 7.03 6.75 -17.36
C TYR A 75 6.88 6.52 -15.85
N TYR A 76 8.02 6.44 -15.17
CA TYR A 76 8.05 6.47 -13.72
C TYR A 76 7.82 7.90 -13.22
N ILE A 77 6.72 8.11 -12.50
CA ILE A 77 6.35 9.41 -11.95
C ILE A 77 7.04 9.63 -10.59
N GLY A 78 6.96 8.64 -9.73
CA GLY A 78 7.61 8.75 -8.43
C GLY A 78 7.18 7.70 -7.42
N THR A 79 7.78 7.84 -6.24
CA THR A 79 7.51 7.00 -5.08
C THR A 79 7.37 7.90 -3.85
N SER A 80 6.36 7.64 -3.02
CA SER A 80 6.20 8.32 -1.74
C SER A 80 5.86 7.35 -0.62
N TRP A 81 6.17 7.77 0.61
CA TRP A 81 5.80 7.05 1.83
C TRP A 81 4.63 7.74 2.52
N LYS A 82 3.77 6.95 3.15
CA LYS A 82 2.73 7.50 4.02
C LYS A 82 3.38 8.18 5.22
N GLU A 83 3.21 9.48 5.32
CA GLU A 83 3.69 10.25 6.46
C GLU A 83 3.04 9.79 7.77
N GLY A 84 3.82 9.84 8.85
CA GLY A 84 3.37 9.48 10.18
C GLY A 84 3.30 7.98 10.48
N ILE A 85 3.51 7.11 9.48
CA ILE A 85 3.61 5.66 9.67
C ILE A 85 5.08 5.25 9.61
N THR A 86 5.60 4.73 10.72
CA THR A 86 6.99 4.28 10.86
C THR A 86 7.06 3.09 11.80
N ASN A 87 8.19 2.40 11.87
CA ASN A 87 8.42 1.30 12.84
C ASN A 87 8.23 1.76 14.30
N SER A 88 8.52 3.03 14.60
CA SER A 88 8.32 3.59 15.95
C SER A 88 6.89 4.10 16.18
N ASN A 89 6.12 4.30 15.12
CA ASN A 89 4.73 4.73 15.15
C ASN A 89 3.91 3.98 14.11
N PRO A 90 3.70 2.65 14.25
CA PRO A 90 2.99 1.85 13.28
C PRO A 90 1.49 2.17 13.27
N TYR A 91 0.89 2.06 12.10
CA TYR A 91 -0.56 2.12 11.96
C TYR A 91 -1.18 0.78 12.39
N ARG A 92 -2.08 0.83 13.37
CA ARG A 92 -2.77 -0.36 13.91
C ARG A 92 -3.97 -0.73 13.06
N ILE A 93 -4.00 -1.96 12.60
CA ILE A 93 -5.10 -2.57 11.87
C ILE A 93 -5.79 -3.52 12.85
N ALA A 94 -6.88 -3.04 13.44
CA ALA A 94 -7.61 -3.78 14.45
C ALA A 94 -8.22 -5.09 13.89
N PRO A 95 -8.48 -6.07 14.75
CA PRO A 95 -9.27 -7.24 14.38
C PRO A 95 -10.63 -6.86 13.80
N ASP A 96 -11.14 -7.68 12.87
CA ASP A 96 -12.48 -7.54 12.28
C ASP A 96 -12.82 -6.09 11.85
N SER A 97 -11.82 -5.40 11.26
CA SER A 97 -11.93 -3.99 10.90
C SER A 97 -11.74 -3.75 9.41
N CYS A 98 -12.33 -2.64 8.96
CA CYS A 98 -12.11 -2.07 7.64
C CYS A 98 -11.78 -0.59 7.81
N SER A 99 -10.69 -0.12 7.22
CA SER A 99 -10.24 1.27 7.33
C SER A 99 -9.70 1.78 6.01
N ASN A 100 -9.83 3.09 5.81
CA ASN A 100 -9.29 3.78 4.65
C ASN A 100 -8.04 4.56 5.05
N ILE A 101 -7.01 4.48 4.20
CA ILE A 101 -5.75 5.20 4.35
C ILE A 101 -5.52 6.01 3.07
N SER A 102 -5.33 7.32 3.21
CA SER A 102 -4.99 8.18 2.08
C SER A 102 -3.50 8.43 2.04
N LEU A 103 -2.90 8.25 0.86
CA LEU A 103 -1.51 8.62 0.55
C LEU A 103 -1.53 9.81 -0.40
N THR A 104 -0.74 10.83 -0.11
CA THR A 104 -0.57 11.98 -0.99
C THR A 104 0.87 12.03 -1.47
N PHE A 105 1.05 12.30 -2.75
CA PHE A 105 2.33 12.47 -3.38
C PHE A 105 2.36 13.83 -4.12
N ASN A 106 3.23 14.72 -3.67
CA ASN A 106 3.42 16.03 -4.32
C ASN A 106 4.55 15.89 -5.36
N LEU A 107 4.28 16.33 -6.57
CA LEU A 107 5.21 16.35 -7.68
C LEU A 107 5.69 17.77 -7.94
N ASP A 108 7.00 17.91 -8.06
CA ASP A 108 7.65 19.11 -8.60
C ASP A 108 7.83 18.91 -10.12
N LEU A 109 7.03 19.64 -10.92
CA LEU A 109 7.03 19.52 -12.38
C LEU A 109 8.24 20.20 -13.01
N GLU A 110 8.91 21.14 -12.35
CA GLU A 110 10.15 21.74 -12.83
C GLU A 110 11.29 20.71 -12.77
N ILE A 111 11.42 20.00 -11.64
CA ILE A 111 12.42 18.93 -11.50
C ILE A 111 12.13 17.81 -12.47
N LEU A 112 10.86 17.40 -12.60
CA LEU A 112 10.44 16.37 -13.54
C LEU A 112 10.72 16.77 -14.98
N GLY A 113 10.44 18.02 -15.37
CA GLY A 113 10.67 18.55 -16.71
C GLY A 113 12.15 18.65 -17.08
N THR A 114 13.02 18.88 -16.11
CA THR A 114 14.46 18.83 -16.32
C THR A 114 14.95 17.42 -16.65
N SER A 115 14.35 16.40 -16.03
CA SER A 115 14.72 15.00 -16.22
C SER A 115 13.99 14.33 -17.38
N ASN A 116 12.75 14.74 -17.64
CA ASN A 116 11.87 14.12 -18.63
C ASN A 116 10.85 15.13 -19.18
N PRO A 117 11.25 16.02 -20.11
CA PRO A 117 10.38 17.06 -20.65
C PRO A 117 9.16 16.49 -21.41
N GLU A 118 9.32 15.38 -22.12
CA GLU A 118 8.22 14.74 -22.86
C GLU A 118 7.11 14.26 -21.92
N LEU A 119 7.47 13.82 -20.72
CA LEU A 119 6.51 13.42 -19.71
C LEU A 119 5.67 14.62 -19.23
N VAL A 120 6.31 15.76 -19.01
CA VAL A 120 5.59 16.96 -18.56
C VAL A 120 4.66 17.47 -19.66
N GLU A 121 5.09 17.48 -20.92
CA GLU A 121 4.22 17.81 -22.06
C GLU A 121 3.01 16.88 -22.11
N LEU A 122 3.23 15.57 -21.95
CA LEU A 122 2.17 14.58 -21.94
C LEU A 122 1.19 14.76 -20.76
N LEU A 123 1.68 15.19 -19.59
CA LEU A 123 0.82 15.47 -18.43
C LEU A 123 -0.16 16.62 -18.71
N PHE A 124 0.28 17.65 -19.43
CA PHE A 124 -0.56 18.80 -19.79
C PHE A 124 -1.43 18.56 -21.03
N ASP A 125 -1.16 17.55 -21.84
CA ASP A 125 -1.96 17.26 -23.03
C ASP A 125 -3.27 16.56 -22.64
N SER A 126 -4.35 17.33 -22.64
CA SER A 126 -5.70 16.83 -22.33
C SER A 126 -6.32 15.98 -23.45
N SER A 127 -5.71 15.92 -24.63
CA SER A 127 -6.20 15.12 -25.76
C SER A 127 -5.73 13.65 -25.70
N VAL A 128 -4.77 13.36 -24.85
CA VAL A 128 -4.18 12.02 -24.69
C VAL A 128 -4.75 11.34 -23.46
N GLU A 129 -5.33 10.16 -23.65
CA GLU A 129 -5.74 9.29 -22.55
C GLU A 129 -4.50 8.84 -21.75
N LYS A 130 -4.59 8.96 -20.43
CA LYS A 130 -3.51 8.58 -19.51
C LYS A 130 -3.91 7.34 -18.74
N THR A 131 -3.06 6.33 -18.77
CA THR A 131 -3.21 5.14 -17.93
C THR A 131 -2.21 5.22 -16.79
N TRP A 132 -2.72 5.24 -15.58
CA TRP A 132 -1.93 5.26 -14.36
C TRP A 132 -1.79 3.85 -13.81
N GLN A 133 -0.57 3.44 -13.50
CA GLN A 133 -0.31 2.24 -12.73
C GLN A 133 0.12 2.64 -11.33
N VAL A 134 -0.71 2.31 -10.36
CA VAL A 134 -0.45 2.60 -8.95
C VAL A 134 -0.13 1.29 -8.25
N ALA A 135 1.05 1.18 -7.68
CA ALA A 135 1.48 0.04 -6.88
C ALA A 135 1.71 0.46 -5.43
N ILE A 136 1.20 -0.35 -4.52
CA ILE A 136 1.31 -0.14 -3.08
C ILE A 136 2.13 -1.27 -2.47
N PHE A 137 3.07 -0.90 -1.62
CA PHE A 137 3.90 -1.80 -0.83
C PHE A 137 3.66 -1.48 0.64
N ALA A 138 3.03 -2.39 1.37
CA ALA A 138 2.81 -2.27 2.80
C ALA A 138 3.75 -3.20 3.55
N PHE A 139 4.53 -2.64 4.46
CA PHE A 139 5.44 -3.36 5.35
C PHE A 139 4.69 -3.60 6.65
N MET A 140 4.41 -4.85 6.93
CA MET A 140 3.49 -5.29 7.96
C MET A 140 4.21 -6.10 9.01
N GLU A 141 3.76 -6.02 10.26
CA GLU A 141 4.11 -6.93 11.32
C GLU A 141 2.84 -7.65 11.80
N GLY A 142 2.94 -8.94 11.98
CA GLY A 142 1.86 -9.78 12.50
C GLY A 142 2.30 -10.61 13.69
N PRO A 143 1.37 -11.04 14.54
CA PRO A 143 1.68 -11.88 15.68
C PRO A 143 2.36 -13.18 15.25
N LEU A 144 3.48 -13.53 15.88
CA LEU A 144 4.30 -14.73 15.64
C LEU A 144 4.96 -14.87 14.27
N LEU A 145 4.58 -14.06 13.27
CA LEU A 145 5.16 -14.12 11.91
C LEU A 145 6.30 -13.13 11.71
N GLY A 146 6.42 -12.14 12.61
CA GLY A 146 7.32 -11.02 12.40
C GLY A 146 6.90 -10.17 11.19
N GLN A 147 7.88 -9.62 10.49
CA GLN A 147 7.65 -8.71 9.37
C GLN A 147 7.35 -9.46 8.07
N PHE A 148 6.39 -8.95 7.31
CA PHE A 148 6.06 -9.40 5.96
C PHE A 148 5.65 -8.22 5.08
N ARG A 149 5.67 -8.42 3.76
CA ARG A 149 5.26 -7.38 2.81
C ARG A 149 4.00 -7.80 2.06
N MET A 150 3.05 -6.89 1.97
CA MET A 150 1.91 -6.98 1.08
C MET A 150 2.10 -6.05 -0.11
N THR A 151 1.63 -6.46 -1.27
CA THR A 151 1.69 -5.65 -2.49
C THR A 151 0.35 -5.73 -3.19
N THR A 152 -0.17 -4.59 -3.62
CA THR A 152 -1.30 -4.49 -4.54
C THR A 152 -0.98 -3.48 -5.63
N ALA A 153 -1.54 -3.66 -6.81
CA ALA A 153 -1.42 -2.72 -7.92
C ALA A 153 -2.75 -2.61 -8.66
N ARG A 154 -3.00 -1.45 -9.24
CA ARG A 154 -4.18 -1.16 -10.05
C ARG A 154 -3.80 -0.26 -11.22
N ASP A 155 -4.32 -0.62 -12.41
CA ASP A 155 -4.30 0.25 -13.58
C ASP A 155 -5.57 1.09 -13.60
N ILE A 156 -5.42 2.40 -13.81
CA ILE A 156 -6.52 3.37 -13.76
C ILE A 156 -6.38 4.24 -15.01
N SER A 157 -7.41 4.26 -15.85
CA SER A 157 -7.46 5.14 -17.02
C SER A 157 -8.22 6.42 -16.66
N THR A 158 -7.64 7.56 -17.03
CA THR A 158 -8.27 8.88 -16.93
C THR A 158 -8.30 9.53 -18.30
N LEU A 159 -9.45 10.04 -18.66
CA LEU A 159 -9.63 10.90 -19.84
C LEU A 159 -9.23 12.32 -19.52
#